data_98b2db92f6f4b8e6fd3c02a60a68fce4
#
_entry.id   98b2db92f6f4b8e6fd3c02a60a68fce4
#
_cell.length_a   1.000
_cell.length_b   1.000
_cell.length_c   1.000
_cell.angle_alpha   90.00
_cell.angle_beta   90.00
_cell.angle_gamma   90.00
#
_symmetry.space_group_name_H-M   'P 1'
#
loop_
_entity.id
_entity.type
_entity.pdbx_description
1 polymer ?
#
loop_
_entity_poly.entity_id
_entity_poly.type
_entity_poly.pdbx_seq_one_letter_code
_entity_poly.pdbx_strand_id
1 'polypeptide(L)'
;MIKTKNKKDKWIKLICGASNEDIVAIEDLCAIYTAAGVDYIDVAAEESIVYAAKKGIDWAKKVFKNSPGLMISISDGNDIHFRKAKFDPSKCPPSCPRPCEKVCPTFAIDNFGIKKSKCYGCGRCLNSCPLNLISEYEYNLSKNDLASTLQKIRPNAVEIHTEINRLDSFTKVVSILKSCETKLDKISISCGLNQSFKKAQEPDDLLKALWERYEILNELDIPLIWQLDGRPMSGDLAPTTSRDAVKLFEKIGSDLPPGLIQLAGGTNEKTHELLNSNNLPDGIAFGSAARKIMQPLIEFAHINNKKLYEYPEIMGLAIKKAQKFLEPWKSSSFK
;
A
#
# COMPACT_ATOMS: atom_id res chain seq x y z
N MET A 1 8.83 -28.72 -2.51
CA MET A 1 7.39 -29.09 -2.62
C MET A 1 6.56 -27.89 -2.16
N ILE A 2 6.08 -27.07 -3.08
CA ILE A 2 5.15 -25.97 -2.80
C ILE A 2 3.80 -26.63 -2.48
N LYS A 3 3.34 -26.53 -1.23
CA LYS A 3 1.99 -26.96 -0.86
C LYS A 3 1.02 -26.17 -1.75
N THR A 4 0.32 -26.86 -2.65
CA THR A 4 -0.80 -26.31 -3.40
C THR A 4 -1.82 -25.79 -2.40
N LYS A 5 -1.86 -24.45 -2.21
CA LYS A 5 -2.97 -23.80 -1.48
C LYS A 5 -4.27 -24.22 -2.14
N ASN A 6 -5.24 -24.64 -1.35
CA ASN A 6 -6.59 -24.90 -1.83
C ASN A 6 -7.04 -23.72 -2.68
N LYS A 7 -7.67 -23.98 -3.82
CA LYS A 7 -8.11 -23.02 -4.85
C LYS A 7 -8.97 -21.84 -4.33
N LYS A 8 -9.27 -21.79 -3.02
CA LYS A 8 -10.18 -20.82 -2.39
C LYS A 8 -9.51 -19.69 -1.61
N ASP A 9 -8.32 -19.88 -1.04
CA ASP A 9 -7.69 -18.85 -0.23
C ASP A 9 -6.74 -18.02 -1.07
N LYS A 10 -7.08 -16.74 -1.22
CA LYS A 10 -6.27 -15.77 -1.93
C LYS A 10 -5.32 -15.05 -0.96
N TRP A 11 -4.17 -14.66 -1.47
CA TRP A 11 -3.21 -13.82 -0.77
C TRP A 11 -3.77 -12.42 -0.53
N ILE A 12 -3.65 -11.88 0.69
CA ILE A 12 -4.12 -10.55 1.03
C ILE A 12 -3.00 -9.73 1.64
N LYS A 13 -2.77 -8.54 1.07
CA LYS A 13 -1.84 -7.54 1.58
C LYS A 13 -2.57 -6.30 2.10
N LEU A 14 -2.21 -5.85 3.30
CA LEU A 14 -2.57 -4.52 3.77
C LEU A 14 -1.51 -3.52 3.32
N ILE A 15 -1.90 -2.41 2.70
CA ILE A 15 -1.02 -1.27 2.38
C ILE A 15 -1.30 -0.14 3.38
N CYS A 16 -0.35 0.14 4.26
CA CYS A 16 -0.44 1.27 5.19
C CYS A 16 -0.09 2.60 4.53
N GLY A 17 0.64 2.57 3.42
CA GLY A 17 1.06 3.73 2.62
C GLY A 17 2.57 3.94 2.66
N ALA A 18 3.17 4.07 1.47
CA ALA A 18 4.62 4.17 1.28
C ALA A 18 5.27 5.43 1.90
N SER A 19 4.47 6.46 2.18
CA SER A 19 4.91 7.70 2.83
C SER A 19 4.11 8.05 4.08
N ASN A 20 3.38 7.08 4.67
CA ASN A 20 2.61 7.30 5.88
C ASN A 20 3.51 7.15 7.12
N GLU A 21 3.60 8.20 7.92
CA GLU A 21 4.40 8.27 9.17
C GLU A 21 3.52 8.40 10.43
N ASP A 22 2.22 8.17 10.34
CA ASP A 22 1.34 8.17 11.53
C ASP A 22 1.55 6.88 12.33
N ILE A 23 2.59 6.90 13.16
CA ILE A 23 3.06 5.76 13.97
C ILE A 23 1.92 5.13 14.76
N VAL A 24 1.03 5.96 15.33
CA VAL A 24 -0.04 5.48 16.20
C VAL A 24 -1.11 4.74 15.40
N ALA A 25 -1.54 5.34 14.28
CA ALA A 25 -2.51 4.73 13.40
C ALA A 25 -1.96 3.45 12.72
N ILE A 26 -0.67 3.43 12.37
CA ILE A 26 -0.01 2.26 11.77
C ILE A 26 0.02 1.10 12.75
N GLU A 27 0.37 1.34 14.02
CA GLU A 27 0.38 0.30 15.06
C GLU A 27 -1.00 -0.36 15.19
N ASP A 28 -2.07 0.45 15.30
CA ASP A 28 -3.45 -0.04 15.41
C ASP A 28 -3.94 -0.76 14.15
N LEU A 29 -3.66 -0.21 12.94
CA LEU A 29 -3.98 -0.87 11.67
C LEU A 29 -3.31 -2.23 11.54
N CYS A 30 -2.03 -2.31 11.87
CA CYS A 30 -1.27 -3.57 11.84
C CYS A 30 -1.84 -4.59 12.83
N ALA A 31 -2.24 -4.16 14.03
CA ALA A 31 -2.88 -5.05 15.02
C ALA A 31 -4.22 -5.59 14.51
N ILE A 32 -5.10 -4.71 13.99
CA ILE A 32 -6.42 -5.08 13.49
C ILE A 32 -6.32 -6.07 12.34
N TYR A 33 -5.54 -5.73 11.31
CA TYR A 33 -5.48 -6.54 10.08
C TYR A 33 -4.65 -7.82 10.25
N THR A 34 -3.67 -7.83 11.15
CA THR A 34 -3.03 -9.09 11.59
C THR A 34 -4.06 -10.02 12.22
N ALA A 35 -4.86 -9.52 13.17
CA ALA A 35 -5.93 -10.31 13.79
C ALA A 35 -7.00 -10.77 12.79
N ALA A 36 -7.27 -9.96 11.77
CA ALA A 36 -8.20 -10.30 10.69
C ALA A 36 -7.62 -11.30 9.66
N GLY A 37 -6.31 -11.56 9.67
CA GLY A 37 -5.72 -12.64 8.90
C GLY A 37 -5.12 -12.24 7.56
N VAL A 38 -4.58 -11.03 7.39
CA VAL A 38 -3.78 -10.68 6.20
C VAL A 38 -2.48 -11.48 6.12
N ASP A 39 -1.97 -11.68 4.92
CA ASP A 39 -0.74 -12.46 4.70
C ASP A 39 0.51 -11.58 4.73
N TYR A 40 0.41 -10.32 4.31
CA TYR A 40 1.48 -9.31 4.38
C TYR A 40 0.95 -7.95 4.78
N ILE A 41 1.83 -7.18 5.41
CA ILE A 41 1.61 -5.77 5.75
C ILE A 41 2.74 -4.96 5.13
N ASP A 42 2.38 -4.01 4.29
CA ASP A 42 3.30 -3.12 3.60
C ASP A 42 3.28 -1.72 4.23
N VAL A 43 4.47 -1.21 4.55
CA VAL A 43 4.68 0.06 5.25
C VAL A 43 5.83 0.86 4.61
N ALA A 44 5.94 2.13 4.97
CA ALA A 44 7.07 2.97 4.60
C ALA A 44 8.41 2.39 5.07
N ALA A 45 9.47 2.57 4.27
CA ALA A 45 10.81 2.08 4.56
C ALA A 45 11.53 2.95 5.60
N GLU A 46 10.93 3.10 6.79
CA GLU A 46 11.46 3.88 7.90
C GLU A 46 11.47 3.06 9.19
N GLU A 47 12.57 3.14 9.95
CA GLU A 47 12.75 2.32 11.18
C GLU A 47 11.64 2.53 12.21
N SER A 48 11.20 3.79 12.42
CA SER A 48 10.13 4.13 13.36
C SER A 48 8.78 3.54 12.95
N ILE A 49 8.49 3.55 11.66
CA ILE A 49 7.26 3.01 11.08
C ILE A 49 7.25 1.49 11.18
N VAL A 50 8.36 0.87 10.81
CA VAL A 50 8.52 -0.58 10.93
C VAL A 50 8.43 -1.04 12.38
N TYR A 51 8.99 -0.28 13.32
CA TYR A 51 8.86 -0.58 14.73
C TYR A 51 7.41 -0.55 15.22
N ALA A 52 6.63 0.48 14.82
CA ALA A 52 5.21 0.56 15.13
C ALA A 52 4.41 -0.60 14.51
N ALA A 53 4.68 -0.91 13.24
CA ALA A 53 4.04 -2.04 12.56
C ALA A 53 4.33 -3.37 13.29
N LYS A 54 5.58 -3.63 13.66
CA LYS A 54 5.99 -4.82 14.43
C LYS A 54 5.27 -4.90 15.77
N LYS A 55 5.11 -3.77 16.50
CA LYS A 55 4.35 -3.74 17.77
C LYS A 55 2.89 -4.19 17.58
N GLY A 56 2.19 -3.65 16.57
CA GLY A 56 0.82 -4.05 16.27
C GLY A 56 0.71 -5.52 15.87
N ILE A 57 1.63 -6.00 15.01
CA ILE A 57 1.71 -7.41 14.62
C ILE A 57 1.94 -8.30 15.84
N ASP A 58 2.92 -7.96 16.70
CA ASP A 58 3.28 -8.76 17.86
C ASP A 58 2.17 -8.81 18.92
N TRP A 59 1.42 -7.72 19.08
CA TRP A 59 0.21 -7.74 19.91
C TRP A 59 -0.80 -8.76 19.38
N ALA A 60 -1.13 -8.71 18.09
CA ALA A 60 -2.11 -9.61 17.49
C ALA A 60 -1.64 -11.08 17.49
N LYS A 61 -0.36 -11.35 17.27
CA LYS A 61 0.23 -12.70 17.32
C LYS A 61 -0.01 -13.41 18.66
N LYS A 62 0.05 -12.67 19.77
CA LYS A 62 -0.15 -13.25 21.12
C LYS A 62 -1.58 -13.77 21.29
N VAL A 63 -2.55 -13.15 20.61
CA VAL A 63 -3.97 -13.46 20.77
C VAL A 63 -4.50 -14.37 19.65
N PHE A 64 -4.13 -14.09 18.40
CA PHE A 64 -4.75 -14.68 17.21
C PHE A 64 -3.86 -15.68 16.46
N LYS A 65 -2.62 -15.89 16.87
CA LYS A 65 -1.64 -16.80 16.25
C LYS A 65 -1.35 -16.53 14.76
N ASN A 66 -1.86 -15.44 14.19
CA ASN A 66 -1.53 -15.04 12.83
C ASN A 66 -0.24 -14.23 12.79
N SER A 67 0.56 -14.41 11.75
CA SER A 67 1.87 -13.78 11.60
C SER A 67 2.09 -13.38 10.15
N PRO A 68 1.59 -12.21 9.73
CA PRO A 68 1.85 -11.70 8.40
C PRO A 68 3.34 -11.41 8.21
N GLY A 69 3.82 -11.52 6.97
CA GLY A 69 5.12 -11.00 6.60
C GLY A 69 5.10 -9.46 6.60
N LEU A 70 6.23 -8.86 6.98
CA LEU A 70 6.42 -7.41 6.88
C LEU A 70 7.09 -7.08 5.55
N MET A 71 6.45 -6.23 4.76
CA MET A 71 6.95 -5.67 3.51
C MET A 71 7.25 -4.20 3.69
N ILE A 72 8.27 -3.70 3.02
CA ILE A 72 8.53 -2.26 2.93
C ILE A 72 8.49 -1.81 1.49
N SER A 73 7.93 -0.63 1.26
CA SER A 73 7.85 -0.01 -0.07
C SER A 73 9.04 0.91 -0.32
N ILE A 74 9.66 0.74 -1.48
CA ILE A 74 10.71 1.61 -2.03
C ILE A 74 10.38 2.01 -3.46
N SER A 75 11.00 3.06 -3.98
CA SER A 75 10.84 3.47 -5.38
C SER A 75 12.16 3.54 -6.10
N ASP A 76 12.17 3.19 -7.37
CA ASP A 76 13.33 3.35 -8.26
C ASP A 76 13.51 4.78 -8.78
N GLY A 77 12.52 5.65 -8.58
CA GLY A 77 12.54 7.04 -9.03
C GLY A 77 11.39 7.85 -8.45
N ASN A 78 11.01 8.92 -9.14
CA ASN A 78 9.90 9.76 -8.72
C ASN A 78 8.57 9.01 -8.82
N ASP A 79 7.87 8.90 -7.70
CA ASP A 79 6.62 8.20 -7.64
C ASP A 79 5.60 8.93 -6.74
N ILE A 80 4.35 8.97 -7.18
CA ILE A 80 3.29 9.70 -6.47
C ILE A 80 2.98 9.12 -5.08
N HIS A 81 3.27 7.84 -4.85
CA HIS A 81 3.09 7.20 -3.54
C HIS A 81 4.11 7.67 -2.50
N PHE A 82 5.22 8.27 -2.96
CA PHE A 82 6.31 8.80 -2.14
C PHE A 82 6.32 10.33 -2.12
N ARG A 83 5.15 10.95 -2.13
CA ARG A 83 4.98 12.40 -2.07
C ARG A 83 4.18 12.80 -0.85
N LYS A 84 4.38 14.02 -0.40
CA LYS A 84 3.59 14.66 0.64
C LYS A 84 3.15 16.03 0.18
N ALA A 85 1.97 16.44 0.64
CA ALA A 85 1.48 17.79 0.37
C ALA A 85 2.08 18.79 1.35
N LYS A 86 2.25 20.05 0.90
CA LYS A 86 2.65 21.18 1.72
C LYS A 86 1.92 22.44 1.28
N PHE A 87 1.69 23.37 2.19
CA PHE A 87 1.32 24.75 1.92
C PHE A 87 1.70 25.64 3.09
N ASP A 88 1.77 26.95 2.82
CA ASP A 88 1.96 27.99 3.83
C ASP A 88 0.59 28.46 4.34
N PRO A 89 0.20 28.15 5.58
CA PRO A 89 -1.11 28.53 6.11
C PRO A 89 -1.30 30.03 6.25
N SER A 90 -0.23 30.84 6.32
CA SER A 90 -0.31 32.31 6.39
C SER A 90 -0.88 32.94 5.12
N LYS A 91 -0.82 32.22 3.99
CA LYS A 91 -1.38 32.62 2.71
C LYS A 91 -2.87 32.27 2.55
N CYS A 92 -3.41 31.49 3.49
CA CYS A 92 -4.81 31.09 3.45
C CYS A 92 -5.71 32.16 4.05
N PRO A 93 -6.68 32.73 3.29
CA PRO A 93 -7.53 33.77 3.84
C PRO A 93 -8.37 33.26 5.00
N PRO A 94 -8.61 34.08 6.05
CA PRO A 94 -9.45 33.68 7.20
C PRO A 94 -10.87 33.26 6.81
N SER A 95 -11.41 33.78 5.71
CA SER A 95 -12.75 33.45 5.20
C SER A 95 -12.82 32.18 4.36
N CYS A 96 -11.70 31.50 4.14
CA CYS A 96 -11.67 30.28 3.33
C CYS A 96 -12.47 29.15 4.01
N PRO A 97 -13.44 28.50 3.33
CA PRO A 97 -14.23 27.39 3.88
C PRO A 97 -13.41 26.09 4.05
N ARG A 98 -12.13 26.12 3.71
CA ARG A 98 -11.14 25.05 3.85
C ARG A 98 -11.58 23.69 3.26
N PRO A 99 -11.92 23.64 1.97
CA PRO A 99 -12.35 22.40 1.35
C PRO A 99 -11.24 21.32 1.40
N CYS A 100 -9.97 21.73 1.47
CA CYS A 100 -8.82 20.83 1.62
C CYS A 100 -8.86 19.99 2.91
N GLU A 101 -9.33 20.55 4.02
CA GLU A 101 -9.55 19.80 5.27
C GLU A 101 -10.62 18.74 5.10
N LYS A 102 -11.74 19.11 4.47
CA LYS A 102 -12.92 18.24 4.32
C LYS A 102 -12.64 17.02 3.43
N VAL A 103 -11.72 17.15 2.45
CA VAL A 103 -11.36 16.04 1.55
C VAL A 103 -10.19 15.21 2.07
N CYS A 104 -9.51 15.64 3.15
CA CYS A 104 -8.37 14.94 3.69
C CYS A 104 -8.81 13.65 4.45
N PRO A 105 -8.48 12.45 3.96
CA PRO A 105 -8.98 11.21 4.55
C PRO A 105 -8.28 10.81 5.85
N THR A 106 -7.18 11.49 6.20
CA THR A 106 -6.41 11.25 7.44
C THR A 106 -6.42 12.44 8.38
N PHE A 107 -7.23 13.48 8.11
CA PHE A 107 -7.27 14.71 8.89
C PHE A 107 -5.87 15.33 9.11
N ALA A 108 -5.05 15.25 8.08
CA ALA A 108 -3.69 15.78 8.12
C ALA A 108 -3.63 17.30 7.99
N ILE A 109 -4.71 17.96 7.61
CA ILE A 109 -4.76 19.40 7.33
C ILE A 109 -5.54 20.11 8.42
N ASP A 110 -4.96 21.18 8.95
CA ASP A 110 -5.61 22.08 9.93
C ASP A 110 -5.17 23.54 9.74
N ASN A 111 -5.48 24.41 10.72
CA ASN A 111 -5.14 25.82 10.69
C ASN A 111 -3.62 26.09 10.69
N PHE A 112 -2.82 25.13 11.08
CA PHE A 112 -1.36 25.22 11.16
C PHE A 112 -0.66 24.63 9.92
N GLY A 113 -1.42 24.13 8.96
CA GLY A 113 -0.87 23.55 7.74
C GLY A 113 -1.14 22.07 7.56
N ILE A 114 -0.14 21.34 7.07
CA ILE A 114 -0.24 19.90 6.84
C ILE A 114 0.67 19.16 7.82
N LYS A 115 0.09 18.30 8.64
CA LYS A 115 0.82 17.37 9.50
C LYS A 115 1.51 16.31 8.64
N LYS A 116 2.83 16.42 8.50
CA LYS A 116 3.65 15.55 7.66
C LYS A 116 3.43 14.06 8.00
N SER A 117 3.39 13.71 9.29
CA SER A 117 3.22 12.35 9.78
C SER A 117 1.91 11.70 9.33
N LYS A 118 0.83 12.48 9.20
CA LYS A 118 -0.48 11.98 8.77
C LYS A 118 -0.69 12.01 7.25
N CYS A 119 0.09 12.80 6.53
CA CYS A 119 -0.03 12.93 5.08
C CYS A 119 0.62 11.74 4.38
N TYR A 120 -0.15 10.94 3.67
CA TYR A 120 0.35 9.85 2.83
C TYR A 120 0.30 10.17 1.32
N GLY A 121 0.21 11.45 0.96
CA GLY A 121 0.37 11.92 -0.42
C GLY A 121 -0.78 11.60 -1.38
N CYS A 122 -2.02 11.41 -0.91
CA CYS A 122 -3.16 11.04 -1.78
C CYS A 122 -3.56 12.11 -2.82
N GLY A 123 -3.04 13.34 -2.73
CA GLY A 123 -3.24 14.42 -3.70
C GLY A 123 -4.62 15.10 -3.70
N ARG A 124 -5.63 14.63 -2.95
CA ARG A 124 -6.99 15.18 -2.97
C ARG A 124 -7.06 16.69 -2.67
N CYS A 125 -6.23 17.16 -1.77
CA CYS A 125 -6.19 18.55 -1.35
C CYS A 125 -5.65 19.49 -2.44
N LEU A 126 -4.83 19.00 -3.38
CA LEU A 126 -4.25 19.81 -4.45
C LEU A 126 -5.36 20.46 -5.28
N ASN A 127 -6.26 19.66 -5.83
CA ASN A 127 -7.35 20.13 -6.69
C ASN A 127 -8.51 20.78 -5.91
N SER A 128 -8.56 20.58 -4.60
CA SER A 128 -9.62 21.15 -3.77
C SER A 128 -9.33 22.59 -3.31
N CYS A 129 -8.09 23.05 -3.40
CA CYS A 129 -7.70 24.39 -3.00
C CYS A 129 -8.07 25.42 -4.10
N PRO A 130 -9.04 26.31 -3.88
CA PRO A 130 -9.45 27.27 -4.91
C PRO A 130 -8.36 28.31 -5.23
N LEU A 131 -7.36 28.44 -4.37
CA LEU A 131 -6.25 29.38 -4.52
C LEU A 131 -4.95 28.73 -4.99
N ASN A 132 -4.98 27.41 -5.26
CA ASN A 132 -3.80 26.64 -5.67
C ASN A 132 -2.58 26.79 -4.73
N LEU A 133 -2.82 26.98 -3.43
CA LEU A 133 -1.74 27.17 -2.43
C LEU A 133 -1.04 25.87 -2.07
N ILE A 134 -1.67 24.72 -2.31
CA ILE A 134 -1.17 23.42 -1.92
C ILE A 134 -0.32 22.84 -3.04
N SER A 135 0.91 22.49 -2.72
CA SER A 135 1.85 21.79 -3.61
C SER A 135 2.30 20.48 -2.99
N GLU A 136 2.91 19.62 -3.77
CA GLU A 136 3.51 18.37 -3.30
C GLU A 136 5.04 18.42 -3.37
N TYR A 137 5.69 17.54 -2.61
CA TYR A 137 7.13 17.34 -2.66
C TYR A 137 7.45 15.86 -2.52
N GLU A 138 8.57 15.43 -3.11
CA GLU A 138 9.03 14.06 -3.03
C GLU A 138 9.50 13.70 -1.63
N TYR A 139 9.24 12.43 -1.29
CA TYR A 139 9.62 11.87 -0.01
C TYR A 139 10.05 10.40 -0.21
N ASN A 140 11.21 10.21 -0.81
CA ASN A 140 11.77 8.90 -1.12
C ASN A 140 12.99 8.60 -0.24
N LEU A 141 13.19 7.31 0.08
CA LEU A 141 14.44 6.80 0.59
C LEU A 141 15.53 6.95 -0.48
N SER A 142 16.69 7.52 -0.13
CA SER A 142 17.78 7.63 -1.08
C SER A 142 18.36 6.23 -1.42
N LYS A 143 18.87 6.06 -2.64
CA LYS A 143 19.53 4.80 -3.03
C LYS A 143 20.77 4.51 -2.19
N ASN A 144 21.46 5.56 -1.72
CA ASN A 144 22.64 5.42 -0.86
C ASN A 144 22.28 4.86 0.53
N ASP A 145 21.08 5.17 1.03
CA ASP A 145 20.61 4.72 2.33
C ASP A 145 19.88 3.38 2.28
N LEU A 146 19.52 2.91 1.08
CA LEU A 146 18.70 1.70 0.91
C LEU A 146 19.35 0.46 1.56
N ALA A 147 20.62 0.21 1.28
CA ALA A 147 21.32 -0.95 1.83
C ALA A 147 21.38 -0.94 3.35
N SER A 148 21.74 0.20 3.94
CA SER A 148 21.81 0.37 5.40
C SER A 148 20.43 0.26 6.05
N THR A 149 19.38 0.77 5.40
CA THR A 149 18.00 0.67 5.87
C THR A 149 17.52 -0.78 5.85
N LEU A 150 17.77 -1.53 4.78
CA LEU A 150 17.43 -2.96 4.70
C LEU A 150 18.12 -3.79 5.79
N GLN A 151 19.41 -3.55 6.04
CA GLN A 151 20.16 -4.24 7.09
C GLN A 151 19.60 -3.96 8.51
N LYS A 152 19.13 -2.74 8.77
CA LYS A 152 18.54 -2.36 10.06
C LYS A 152 17.12 -2.89 10.23
N ILE A 153 16.27 -2.73 9.21
CA ILE A 153 14.86 -3.08 9.25
C ILE A 153 14.66 -4.60 9.18
N ARG A 154 15.43 -5.28 8.34
CA ARG A 154 15.31 -6.72 8.02
C ARG A 154 13.86 -7.11 7.71
N PRO A 155 13.27 -6.56 6.64
CA PRO A 155 11.91 -6.90 6.24
C PRO A 155 11.82 -8.34 5.69
N ASN A 156 10.63 -8.94 5.70
CA ASN A 156 10.39 -10.20 5.01
C ASN A 156 10.34 -10.03 3.49
N ALA A 157 9.87 -8.88 3.01
CA ALA A 157 9.73 -8.61 1.59
C ALA A 157 9.94 -7.13 1.28
N VAL A 158 10.21 -6.84 0.02
CA VAL A 158 10.33 -5.47 -0.51
C VAL A 158 9.35 -5.31 -1.65
N GLU A 159 8.63 -4.18 -1.69
CA GLU A 159 7.88 -3.72 -2.85
C GLU A 159 8.67 -2.62 -3.56
N ILE A 160 8.93 -2.83 -4.85
CA ILE A 160 9.60 -1.85 -5.70
C ILE A 160 8.53 -1.16 -6.55
N HIS A 161 8.28 0.12 -6.28
CA HIS A 161 7.47 0.96 -7.16
C HIS A 161 8.30 1.40 -8.35
N THR A 162 7.81 1.12 -9.55
CA THR A 162 8.50 1.41 -10.81
C THR A 162 7.52 1.91 -11.89
N GLU A 163 8.04 2.47 -12.96
CA GLU A 163 7.29 2.85 -14.17
C GLU A 163 7.93 2.26 -15.41
N ILE A 164 7.17 2.12 -16.50
CA ILE A 164 7.58 1.47 -17.76
C ILE A 164 8.95 1.92 -18.23
N ASN A 165 9.25 3.22 -18.19
CA ASN A 165 10.45 3.84 -18.72
C ASN A 165 11.64 3.96 -17.75
N ARG A 166 11.62 3.22 -16.62
CA ARG A 166 12.65 3.33 -15.55
C ARG A 166 13.55 2.11 -15.42
N LEU A 167 13.79 1.36 -16.48
CA LEU A 167 14.57 0.12 -16.44
C LEU A 167 15.96 0.30 -15.81
N ASP A 168 16.71 1.34 -16.19
CA ASP A 168 18.05 1.62 -15.65
C ASP A 168 18.02 1.91 -14.14
N SER A 169 17.03 2.67 -13.69
CA SER A 169 16.85 2.98 -12.28
C SER A 169 16.44 1.75 -11.48
N PHE A 170 15.57 0.92 -12.05
CA PHE A 170 15.16 -0.35 -11.50
C PHE A 170 16.36 -1.31 -11.34
N THR A 171 17.18 -1.46 -12.39
CA THR A 171 18.40 -2.27 -12.36
C THR A 171 19.34 -1.85 -11.21
N LYS A 172 19.50 -0.55 -11.00
CA LYS A 172 20.33 -0.04 -9.87
C LYS A 172 19.75 -0.45 -8.51
N VAL A 173 18.43 -0.38 -8.33
CA VAL A 173 17.77 -0.81 -7.08
C VAL A 173 17.98 -2.32 -6.88
N VAL A 174 17.76 -3.13 -7.91
CA VAL A 174 17.97 -4.59 -7.84
C VAL A 174 19.42 -4.93 -7.53
N SER A 175 20.39 -4.21 -8.11
CA SER A 175 21.81 -4.40 -7.79
C SER A 175 22.13 -4.15 -6.33
N ILE A 176 21.49 -3.14 -5.71
CA ILE A 176 21.61 -2.89 -4.26
C ILE A 176 20.99 -4.05 -3.47
N LEU A 177 19.80 -4.51 -3.83
CA LEU A 177 19.16 -5.66 -3.17
C LEU A 177 20.03 -6.92 -3.26
N LYS A 178 20.65 -7.17 -4.41
CA LYS A 178 21.57 -8.31 -4.65
C LYS A 178 22.82 -8.23 -3.77
N SER A 179 23.32 -7.02 -3.51
CA SER A 179 24.50 -6.81 -2.65
C SER A 179 24.18 -6.83 -1.15
N CYS A 180 22.90 -6.77 -0.78
CA CYS A 180 22.49 -6.80 0.62
C CYS A 180 22.42 -8.25 1.12
N GLU A 181 22.97 -8.52 2.30
CA GLU A 181 22.85 -9.83 2.99
C GLU A 181 21.44 -10.06 3.58
N THR A 182 20.47 -9.19 3.29
CA THR A 182 19.11 -9.31 3.82
C THR A 182 18.37 -10.42 3.08
N LYS A 183 18.01 -11.48 3.81
CA LYS A 183 17.20 -12.58 3.27
C LYS A 183 15.77 -12.10 3.07
N LEU A 184 15.33 -12.00 1.82
CA LEU A 184 13.96 -11.67 1.44
C LEU A 184 13.19 -12.96 1.09
N ASP A 185 11.96 -13.04 1.58
CA ASP A 185 11.04 -14.14 1.24
C ASP A 185 10.35 -13.88 -0.11
N LYS A 186 10.18 -12.61 -0.50
CA LYS A 186 9.51 -12.17 -1.75
C LYS A 186 9.98 -10.78 -2.19
N ILE A 187 9.87 -10.53 -3.49
CA ILE A 187 9.97 -9.19 -4.07
C ILE A 187 8.66 -8.91 -4.81
N SER A 188 8.02 -7.79 -4.49
CA SER A 188 6.82 -7.29 -5.18
C SER A 188 7.20 -6.16 -6.11
N ILE A 189 6.70 -6.18 -7.32
CA ILE A 189 6.86 -5.12 -8.32
C ILE A 189 5.53 -4.42 -8.51
N SER A 190 5.44 -3.19 -8.06
CA SER A 190 4.26 -2.33 -8.17
C SER A 190 4.40 -1.47 -9.41
N CYS A 191 3.55 -1.72 -10.39
CA CYS A 191 3.55 -1.01 -11.66
C CYS A 191 2.14 -0.93 -12.23
N GLY A 192 1.80 0.21 -12.83
CA GLY A 192 0.51 0.46 -13.48
C GLY A 192 0.68 1.36 -14.70
N LEU A 193 -0.44 1.61 -15.37
CA LEU A 193 -0.48 2.57 -16.49
C LEU A 193 -0.54 3.99 -15.93
N ASN A 194 0.46 4.79 -16.24
CA ASN A 194 0.48 6.19 -15.83
C ASN A 194 -0.31 7.04 -16.83
N GLN A 195 -1.46 7.53 -16.40
CA GLN A 195 -2.35 8.39 -17.21
C GLN A 195 -1.84 9.83 -17.34
N SER A 196 -0.80 10.21 -16.61
CA SER A 196 -0.27 11.59 -16.58
C SER A 196 0.71 11.89 -17.71
N PHE A 197 1.11 10.91 -18.51
CA PHE A 197 2.02 11.11 -19.64
C PHE A 197 1.30 11.72 -20.85
N LYS A 198 2.03 12.54 -21.63
CA LYS A 198 1.54 13.15 -22.87
C LYS A 198 1.10 12.12 -23.92
N LYS A 199 1.58 10.88 -23.83
CA LYS A 199 1.16 9.74 -24.64
C LYS A 199 0.59 8.69 -23.69
N ALA A 200 -0.63 8.24 -23.97
CA ALA A 200 -1.26 7.15 -23.22
C ALA A 200 -0.35 5.92 -23.27
N GLN A 201 -0.14 5.31 -22.12
CA GLN A 201 0.56 4.02 -22.02
C GLN A 201 -0.42 2.90 -22.28
N GLU A 202 -0.03 1.94 -23.11
CA GLU A 202 -0.86 0.79 -23.42
C GLU A 202 -0.51 -0.41 -22.51
N PRO A 203 -1.46 -1.32 -22.24
CA PRO A 203 -1.19 -2.53 -21.46
C PRO A 203 -0.04 -3.38 -22.02
N ASP A 204 0.14 -3.43 -23.32
CA ASP A 204 1.22 -4.19 -23.96
C ASP A 204 2.60 -3.58 -23.68
N ASP A 205 2.71 -2.24 -23.56
CA ASP A 205 3.95 -1.57 -23.13
C ASP A 205 4.31 -1.95 -21.71
N LEU A 206 3.30 -2.03 -20.81
CA LEU A 206 3.48 -2.46 -19.43
C LEU A 206 3.94 -3.93 -19.39
N LEU A 207 3.28 -4.80 -20.15
CA LEU A 207 3.62 -6.22 -20.20
C LEU A 207 5.09 -6.42 -20.63
N LYS A 208 5.53 -5.74 -21.70
CA LYS A 208 6.91 -5.76 -22.13
C LYS A 208 7.86 -5.30 -21.02
N ALA A 209 7.55 -4.19 -20.35
CA ALA A 209 8.36 -3.66 -19.27
C ALA A 209 8.45 -4.63 -18.08
N LEU A 210 7.40 -5.39 -17.79
CA LEU A 210 7.43 -6.40 -16.71
C LEU A 210 8.30 -7.61 -17.10
N TRP A 211 8.31 -8.03 -18.35
CA TRP A 211 9.23 -9.06 -18.84
C TRP A 211 10.69 -8.61 -18.78
N GLU A 212 11.02 -7.37 -19.17
CA GLU A 212 12.36 -6.82 -19.02
C GLU A 212 12.84 -6.81 -17.56
N ARG A 213 11.94 -6.56 -16.60
CA ARG A 213 12.23 -6.61 -15.17
C ARG A 213 12.38 -8.04 -14.64
N TYR A 214 11.62 -8.96 -15.19
CA TYR A 214 11.74 -10.38 -14.85
C TYR A 214 13.14 -10.91 -15.17
N GLU A 215 13.69 -10.58 -16.34
CA GLU A 215 15.04 -11.00 -16.74
C GLU A 215 16.11 -10.56 -15.73
N ILE A 216 15.95 -9.36 -15.15
CA ILE A 216 16.86 -8.84 -14.12
C ILE A 216 16.64 -9.52 -12.75
N LEU A 217 15.40 -9.78 -12.39
CA LEU A 217 15.02 -10.32 -11.08
C LEU A 217 15.21 -11.84 -10.98
N ASN A 218 15.08 -12.55 -12.09
CA ASN A 218 15.18 -14.01 -12.13
C ASN A 218 16.54 -14.53 -11.63
N GLU A 219 17.58 -13.72 -11.72
CA GLU A 219 18.90 -14.04 -11.17
C GLU A 219 18.94 -14.11 -9.62
N LEU A 220 17.94 -13.55 -8.93
CA LEU A 220 17.91 -13.51 -7.46
C LEU A 220 17.34 -14.79 -6.84
N ASP A 221 16.66 -15.64 -7.61
CA ASP A 221 15.96 -16.85 -7.12
C ASP A 221 15.00 -16.56 -5.93
N ILE A 222 14.36 -15.39 -5.97
CA ILE A 222 13.39 -14.95 -4.96
C ILE A 222 11.99 -14.96 -5.58
N PRO A 223 10.96 -15.53 -4.92
CA PRO A 223 9.58 -15.50 -5.40
C PRO A 223 9.07 -14.09 -5.68
N LEU A 224 8.48 -13.87 -6.86
CA LEU A 224 8.01 -12.57 -7.32
C LEU A 224 6.51 -12.40 -7.15
N ILE A 225 6.09 -11.15 -6.94
CA ILE A 225 4.70 -10.70 -6.97
C ILE A 225 4.61 -9.57 -7.99
N TRP A 226 3.76 -9.75 -9.00
CA TRP A 226 3.40 -8.70 -9.96
C TRP A 226 2.18 -7.97 -9.44
N GLN A 227 2.37 -6.79 -8.86
CA GLN A 227 1.29 -5.96 -8.41
C GLN A 227 0.83 -5.05 -9.53
N LEU A 228 -0.37 -5.33 -10.03
CA LEU A 228 -1.02 -4.52 -11.06
C LEU A 228 -1.79 -3.38 -10.41
N ASP A 229 -1.30 -2.16 -10.57
CA ASP A 229 -1.92 -0.96 -10.01
C ASP A 229 -2.91 -0.35 -11.01
N GLY A 230 -4.18 -0.40 -10.67
CA GLY A 230 -5.24 0.16 -11.53
C GLY A 230 -5.26 1.68 -11.52
N ARG A 231 -5.40 2.26 -10.34
CA ARG A 231 -5.33 3.71 -10.12
C ARG A 231 -4.24 4.03 -9.12
N PRO A 232 -3.14 4.62 -9.55
CA PRO A 232 -2.15 5.11 -8.61
C PRO A 232 -2.80 6.21 -7.75
N MET A 233 -2.61 6.14 -6.43
CA MET A 233 -3.12 7.14 -5.46
C MET A 233 -4.60 7.47 -5.59
N SER A 234 -5.44 6.47 -5.85
CA SER A 234 -6.88 6.70 -5.78
C SER A 234 -7.29 6.99 -4.34
N GLY A 235 -7.20 8.23 -3.94
CA GLY A 235 -7.93 8.70 -2.76
C GLY A 235 -9.44 8.58 -2.95
N ASP A 236 -9.89 8.25 -4.14
CA ASP A 236 -11.27 7.96 -4.47
C ASP A 236 -11.66 6.56 -3.98
N LEU A 237 -12.78 6.49 -3.29
CA LEU A 237 -13.30 5.28 -2.63
C LEU A 237 -14.66 4.87 -3.21
N ALA A 238 -14.99 5.37 -4.39
CA ALA A 238 -16.17 4.92 -5.10
C ALA A 238 -16.09 3.41 -5.39
N PRO A 239 -17.20 2.68 -5.38
CA PRO A 239 -17.22 1.23 -5.69
C PRO A 239 -16.61 0.88 -7.05
N THR A 240 -16.50 1.86 -7.94
CA THR A 240 -15.99 1.71 -9.31
C THR A 240 -14.48 1.87 -9.44
N THR A 241 -13.77 2.28 -8.39
CA THR A 241 -12.32 2.58 -8.46
C THR A 241 -11.45 1.37 -8.78
N SER A 242 -11.93 0.16 -8.48
CA SER A 242 -11.22 -1.08 -8.77
C SER A 242 -11.34 -1.57 -10.23
N ARG A 243 -12.19 -0.94 -11.05
CA ARG A 243 -12.38 -1.35 -12.45
C ARG A 243 -11.11 -1.30 -13.27
N ASP A 244 -10.25 -0.32 -13.02
CA ASP A 244 -9.02 -0.15 -13.79
C ASP A 244 -8.02 -1.27 -13.48
N ALA A 245 -7.90 -1.70 -12.22
CA ALA A 245 -7.07 -2.85 -11.84
C ALA A 245 -7.61 -4.17 -12.45
N VAL A 246 -8.92 -4.36 -12.43
CA VAL A 246 -9.57 -5.54 -13.01
C VAL A 246 -9.37 -5.58 -14.52
N LYS A 247 -9.63 -4.48 -15.23
CA LYS A 247 -9.41 -4.39 -16.69
C LYS A 247 -7.96 -4.64 -17.08
N LEU A 248 -7.01 -4.10 -16.32
CA LEU A 248 -5.60 -4.34 -16.55
C LEU A 248 -5.26 -5.83 -16.40
N PHE A 249 -5.75 -6.46 -15.33
CA PHE A 249 -5.58 -7.89 -15.10
C PHE A 249 -6.22 -8.74 -16.21
N GLU A 250 -7.43 -8.42 -16.64
CA GLU A 250 -8.12 -9.12 -17.74
C GLU A 250 -7.35 -9.02 -19.05
N LYS A 251 -6.67 -7.89 -19.27
CA LYS A 251 -5.94 -7.64 -20.52
C LYS A 251 -4.58 -8.35 -20.59
N ILE A 252 -3.79 -8.34 -19.50
CA ILE A 252 -2.40 -8.84 -19.52
C ILE A 252 -2.10 -9.96 -18.53
N GLY A 253 -3.05 -10.30 -17.64
CA GLY A 253 -2.77 -11.22 -16.52
C GLY A 253 -2.29 -12.60 -16.95
N SER A 254 -2.82 -13.14 -18.08
CA SER A 254 -2.40 -14.44 -18.62
C SER A 254 -0.98 -14.47 -19.18
N ASP A 255 -0.46 -13.31 -19.57
CA ASP A 255 0.80 -13.19 -20.32
C ASP A 255 1.95 -12.63 -19.46
N LEU A 256 1.67 -12.40 -18.16
CA LEU A 256 2.67 -11.93 -17.20
C LEU A 256 3.82 -12.92 -17.01
N PRO A 257 5.02 -12.43 -16.67
CA PRO A 257 6.15 -13.30 -16.32
C PRO A 257 5.82 -14.20 -15.11
N PRO A 258 6.58 -15.30 -14.89
CA PRO A 258 6.42 -16.16 -13.74
C PRO A 258 6.40 -15.40 -12.40
N GLY A 259 5.42 -15.68 -11.55
CA GLY A 259 5.21 -15.01 -10.27
C GLY A 259 3.76 -15.05 -9.83
N LEU A 260 3.46 -14.49 -8.65
CA LEU A 260 2.10 -14.30 -8.16
C LEU A 260 1.53 -12.99 -8.70
N ILE A 261 0.25 -13.00 -9.11
CA ILE A 261 -0.44 -11.80 -9.61
C ILE A 261 -1.30 -11.22 -8.49
N GLN A 262 -1.08 -9.95 -8.17
CA GLN A 262 -1.80 -9.22 -7.15
C GLN A 262 -2.43 -7.96 -7.71
N LEU A 263 -3.71 -7.71 -7.40
CA LEU A 263 -4.37 -6.45 -7.75
C LEU A 263 -4.18 -5.41 -6.66
N ALA A 264 -3.96 -4.17 -7.06
CA ALA A 264 -3.92 -3.00 -6.18
C ALA A 264 -4.40 -1.74 -6.91
N GLY A 265 -4.30 -0.57 -6.26
CA GLY A 265 -4.68 0.71 -6.88
C GLY A 265 -6.19 0.86 -7.06
N GLY A 266 -6.90 1.31 -6.00
CA GLY A 266 -8.35 1.50 -6.00
C GLY A 266 -9.19 0.30 -5.58
N THR A 267 -8.57 -0.79 -5.19
CA THR A 267 -9.23 -2.00 -4.69
C THR A 267 -10.07 -1.72 -3.43
N ASN A 268 -11.24 -2.34 -3.35
CA ASN A 268 -12.22 -2.18 -2.28
C ASN A 268 -13.02 -3.46 -2.05
N GLU A 269 -14.01 -3.43 -1.17
CA GLU A 269 -14.86 -4.56 -0.81
C GLU A 269 -15.62 -5.18 -1.99
N LYS A 270 -15.86 -4.41 -3.06
CA LYS A 270 -16.59 -4.85 -4.25
C LYS A 270 -15.70 -5.33 -5.39
N THR A 271 -14.39 -5.30 -5.23
CA THR A 271 -13.47 -5.72 -6.30
C THR A 271 -13.74 -7.15 -6.76
N HIS A 272 -14.11 -8.05 -5.84
CA HIS A 272 -14.40 -9.46 -6.15
C HIS A 272 -15.62 -9.64 -7.07
N GLU A 273 -16.61 -8.72 -7.00
CA GLU A 273 -17.82 -8.75 -7.83
C GLU A 273 -17.53 -8.44 -9.32
N LEU A 274 -16.41 -7.78 -9.59
CA LEU A 274 -16.00 -7.39 -10.94
C LEU A 274 -15.16 -8.47 -11.64
N LEU A 275 -14.66 -9.45 -10.91
CA LEU A 275 -13.79 -10.50 -11.44
C LEU A 275 -14.58 -11.68 -11.98
N ASN A 276 -14.08 -12.26 -13.08
CA ASN A 276 -14.59 -13.52 -13.58
C ASN A 276 -14.15 -14.67 -12.65
N SER A 277 -15.09 -15.47 -12.17
CA SER A 277 -14.82 -16.60 -11.25
C SER A 277 -13.85 -17.65 -11.81
N ASN A 278 -13.72 -17.74 -13.13
CA ASN A 278 -12.80 -18.65 -13.82
C ASN A 278 -11.40 -18.06 -14.03
N ASN A 279 -11.23 -16.74 -13.82
CA ASN A 279 -9.96 -16.06 -13.97
C ASN A 279 -9.78 -15.09 -12.78
N LEU A 280 -9.13 -15.58 -11.74
CA LEU A 280 -8.92 -14.83 -10.51
C LEU A 280 -7.43 -14.58 -10.27
N PRO A 281 -7.01 -13.38 -9.84
CA PRO A 281 -5.63 -13.13 -9.42
C PRO A 281 -5.25 -14.02 -8.24
N ASP A 282 -3.96 -14.19 -7.99
CA ASP A 282 -3.46 -14.93 -6.83
C ASP A 282 -3.73 -14.18 -5.53
N GLY A 283 -3.79 -12.86 -5.56
CA GLY A 283 -4.04 -12.03 -4.40
C GLY A 283 -4.54 -10.64 -4.69
N ILE A 284 -4.77 -9.92 -3.61
CA ILE A 284 -5.23 -8.54 -3.60
C ILE A 284 -4.55 -7.74 -2.50
N ALA A 285 -4.27 -6.46 -2.78
CA ALA A 285 -3.80 -5.51 -1.79
C ALA A 285 -4.83 -4.41 -1.54
N PHE A 286 -5.03 -4.05 -0.29
CA PHE A 286 -5.95 -3.01 0.14
C PHE A 286 -5.21 -1.87 0.84
N GLY A 287 -5.39 -0.66 0.35
CA GLY A 287 -4.83 0.56 0.94
C GLY A 287 -5.91 1.46 1.52
N SER A 288 -6.34 2.46 0.75
CA SER A 288 -7.26 3.52 1.19
C SER A 288 -8.59 3.00 1.72
N ALA A 289 -9.17 1.97 1.11
CA ALA A 289 -10.43 1.38 1.58
C ALA A 289 -10.28 0.76 2.96
N ALA A 290 -9.22 -0.04 3.17
CA ALA A 290 -8.92 -0.68 4.45
C ALA A 290 -8.69 0.35 5.57
N ARG A 291 -7.94 1.43 5.30
CA ARG A 291 -7.70 2.50 6.27
C ARG A 291 -8.98 3.26 6.62
N LYS A 292 -9.77 3.65 5.61
CA LYS A 292 -11.00 4.43 5.82
C LYS A 292 -12.00 3.73 6.73
N ILE A 293 -12.17 2.43 6.60
CA ILE A 293 -13.10 1.65 7.43
C ILE A 293 -12.70 1.71 8.91
N MET A 294 -11.40 1.78 9.21
CA MET A 294 -10.87 1.78 10.57
C MET A 294 -10.69 3.19 11.15
N GLN A 295 -10.59 4.21 10.30
CA GLN A 295 -10.27 5.57 10.72
C GLN A 295 -11.13 6.10 11.89
N PRO A 296 -12.47 5.98 11.90
CA PRO A 296 -13.28 6.50 13.01
C PRO A 296 -12.99 5.82 14.35
N LEU A 297 -12.66 4.52 14.32
CA LEU A 297 -12.37 3.76 15.56
C LEU A 297 -10.98 4.11 16.09
N ILE A 298 -10.01 4.24 15.19
CA ILE A 298 -8.64 4.64 15.53
C ILE A 298 -8.63 6.05 16.10
N GLU A 299 -9.35 6.99 15.49
CA GLU A 299 -9.43 8.36 16.00
C GLU A 299 -10.09 8.45 17.36
N PHE A 300 -11.15 7.68 17.59
CA PHE A 300 -11.75 7.61 18.93
C PHE A 300 -10.72 7.24 19.99
N ALA A 301 -9.87 6.25 19.74
CA ALA A 301 -8.83 5.86 20.70
C ALA A 301 -7.77 6.95 20.88
N HIS A 302 -7.34 7.57 19.78
CA HIS A 302 -6.28 8.60 19.78
C HIS A 302 -6.69 9.90 20.46
N ILE A 303 -7.95 10.34 20.33
CA ILE A 303 -8.49 11.49 21.08
C ILE A 303 -8.38 11.27 22.58
N ASN A 304 -8.49 10.03 23.02
CA ASN A 304 -8.37 9.65 24.44
C ASN A 304 -6.93 9.25 24.82
N ASN A 305 -5.92 9.55 24.00
CA ASN A 305 -4.50 9.24 24.20
C ASN A 305 -4.24 7.75 24.49
N LYS A 306 -4.98 6.85 23.83
CA LYS A 306 -4.85 5.39 23.98
C LYS A 306 -4.68 4.72 22.63
N LYS A 307 -4.17 3.48 22.66
CA LYS A 307 -4.19 2.57 21.51
C LYS A 307 -5.56 1.89 21.41
N LEU A 308 -5.95 1.52 20.20
CA LEU A 308 -7.26 0.89 20.00
C LEU A 308 -7.38 -0.43 20.76
N TYR A 309 -6.31 -1.20 20.86
CA TYR A 309 -6.32 -2.48 21.57
C TYR A 309 -6.40 -2.35 23.12
N GLU A 310 -6.30 -1.14 23.66
CA GLU A 310 -6.60 -0.86 25.08
C GLU A 310 -8.12 -0.74 25.33
N TYR A 311 -8.94 -0.80 24.27
CA TYR A 311 -10.39 -0.85 24.30
C TYR A 311 -10.88 -2.19 23.72
N PRO A 312 -10.96 -3.29 24.49
CA PRO A 312 -11.22 -4.63 23.98
C PRO A 312 -12.49 -4.74 23.12
N GLU A 313 -13.57 -4.06 23.52
CA GLU A 313 -14.85 -4.08 22.79
C GLU A 313 -14.72 -3.39 21.41
N ILE A 314 -14.06 -2.22 21.38
CA ILE A 314 -13.85 -1.46 20.13
C ILE A 314 -12.88 -2.21 19.23
N MET A 315 -11.83 -2.78 19.80
CA MET A 315 -10.90 -3.63 19.06
C MET A 315 -11.58 -4.86 18.46
N GLY A 316 -12.46 -5.53 19.25
CA GLY A 316 -13.28 -6.63 18.74
C GLY A 316 -14.19 -6.21 17.59
N LEU A 317 -14.80 -5.01 17.67
CA LEU A 317 -15.60 -4.46 16.57
C LEU A 317 -14.72 -4.18 15.31
N ALA A 318 -13.54 -3.60 15.50
CA ALA A 318 -12.61 -3.31 14.42
C ALA A 318 -12.17 -4.59 13.70
N ILE A 319 -11.80 -5.62 14.45
CA ILE A 319 -11.41 -6.93 13.90
C ILE A 319 -12.57 -7.55 13.10
N LYS A 320 -13.79 -7.57 13.64
CA LYS A 320 -14.97 -8.08 12.92
C LYS A 320 -15.24 -7.33 11.62
N LYS A 321 -15.10 -5.99 11.62
CA LYS A 321 -15.22 -5.18 10.39
C LYS A 321 -14.13 -5.53 9.38
N ALA A 322 -12.89 -5.70 9.81
CA ALA A 322 -11.78 -6.10 8.95
C ALA A 322 -12.01 -7.51 8.38
N GLN A 323 -12.43 -8.47 9.19
CA GLN A 323 -12.75 -9.83 8.75
C GLN A 323 -13.85 -9.84 7.68
N LYS A 324 -14.94 -9.10 7.92
CA LYS A 324 -16.02 -8.96 6.93
C LYS A 324 -15.53 -8.34 5.62
N PHE A 325 -14.65 -7.36 5.69
CA PHE A 325 -14.03 -6.72 4.51
C PHE A 325 -13.16 -7.71 3.71
N LEU A 326 -12.46 -8.62 4.39
CA LEU A 326 -11.57 -9.60 3.76
C LEU A 326 -12.28 -10.90 3.36
N GLU A 327 -13.48 -11.16 3.85
CA GLU A 327 -14.23 -12.42 3.68
C GLU A 327 -14.30 -12.93 2.24
N PRO A 328 -14.57 -12.10 1.21
CA PRO A 328 -14.65 -12.56 -0.17
C PRO A 328 -13.36 -13.23 -0.68
N TRP A 329 -12.23 -12.93 -0.04
CA TRP A 329 -10.89 -13.39 -0.42
C TRP A 329 -10.36 -14.53 0.46
N LYS A 330 -10.96 -14.73 1.64
CA LYS A 330 -10.59 -15.78 2.63
C LYS A 330 -11.80 -16.63 3.02
N SER A 331 -12.33 -17.36 2.07
CA SER A 331 -13.60 -18.10 2.21
C SER A 331 -13.57 -19.26 3.22
N SER A 332 -12.42 -19.65 3.78
CA SER A 332 -12.33 -20.80 4.70
C SER A 332 -11.87 -20.46 6.12
N SER A 333 -11.44 -19.23 6.38
CA SER A 333 -10.76 -18.90 7.66
C SER A 333 -11.67 -18.35 8.76
N PHE A 334 -12.95 -18.05 8.45
CA PHE A 334 -13.86 -17.35 9.37
C PHE A 334 -15.15 -18.13 9.70
N LYS A 335 -15.18 -19.44 9.44
CA LYS A 335 -16.27 -20.33 9.88
C LYS A 335 -15.98 -20.92 11.23
#